data_9fb6be3fd23566b72af4a44e317f20a7
#
_entry.id   9fb6be3fd23566b72af4a44e317f20a7
#
_cell.length_a   1.000
_cell.length_b   1.000
_cell.length_c   1.000
_cell.angle_alpha   90.00
_cell.angle_beta   90.00
_cell.angle_gamma   90.00
#
_symmetry.space_group_name_H-M   'P 1'
#
loop_
_entity.id
_entity.type
_entity.pdbx_description
1 polymer ?
#
loop_
_entity_poly.entity_id
_entity_poly.type
_entity_poly.pdbx_seq_one_letter_code
_entity_poly.pdbx_strand_id
1 'polypeptide(L)'
;GAAAGTALSQWVGAALLAGAVLRGARAEGVRLRFDPVGVLVAARLGGWLVVRNAALQAALVMTTLTAASLGTTALAAHQVVNTLWATATYGVDAFAIAAQALVGMRLGAGDIRGARGVLGRVLLWGMGFGLVVGAAVVLARGGLAVAFSPDPAVQDAVAATLLVLA
;
A
#
# COMPACT_ATOMS: atom_id res chain seq x y z
N GLY A 1 -21.41 14.74 2.10
CA GLY A 1 -21.55 13.34 1.89
C GLY A 1 -20.31 12.49 2.11
N ALA A 2 -19.60 12.08 1.07
CA ALA A 2 -18.54 11.07 1.14
C ALA A 2 -17.37 11.42 2.09
N ALA A 3 -16.88 12.65 2.08
CA ALA A 3 -15.80 13.10 2.96
C ALA A 3 -16.16 12.97 4.45
N ALA A 4 -17.42 13.29 4.83
CA ALA A 4 -17.86 13.13 6.21
C ALA A 4 -17.96 11.65 6.62
N GLY A 5 -18.42 10.77 5.72
CA GLY A 5 -18.45 9.32 5.95
C GLY A 5 -17.05 8.75 6.17
N THR A 6 -16.08 9.16 5.35
CA THR A 6 -14.69 8.76 5.49
C THR A 6 -14.10 9.25 6.81
N ALA A 7 -14.31 10.52 7.18
CA ALA A 7 -13.85 11.05 8.45
C ALA A 7 -14.44 10.29 9.64
N LEU A 8 -15.75 10.04 9.64
CA LEU A 8 -16.41 9.27 10.71
C LEU A 8 -15.85 7.85 10.83
N SER A 9 -15.66 7.13 9.72
CA SER A 9 -15.10 5.78 9.75
C SER A 9 -13.67 5.76 10.30
N GLN A 10 -12.84 6.76 9.98
CA GLN A 10 -11.48 6.89 10.53
C GLN A 10 -11.49 7.16 12.04
N TRP A 11 -12.39 8.04 12.51
CA TRP A 11 -12.53 8.31 13.95
C TRP A 11 -13.03 7.09 14.74
N VAL A 12 -14.01 6.36 14.19
CA VAL A 12 -14.48 5.10 14.80
C VAL A 12 -13.36 4.07 14.85
N GLY A 13 -12.63 3.87 13.76
CA GLY A 13 -11.48 2.98 13.71
C GLY A 13 -10.40 3.35 14.73
N ALA A 14 -10.05 4.63 14.81
CA ALA A 14 -9.09 5.14 15.79
C ALA A 14 -9.55 4.91 17.24
N ALA A 15 -10.81 5.15 17.54
CA ALA A 15 -11.39 4.93 18.88
C ALA A 15 -11.38 3.45 19.27
N LEU A 16 -11.72 2.54 18.33
CA LEU A 16 -11.69 1.09 18.57
C LEU A 16 -10.27 0.60 18.83
N LEU A 17 -9.30 1.01 18.02
CA LEU A 17 -7.89 0.67 18.18
C LEU A 17 -7.33 1.21 19.50
N ALA A 18 -7.58 2.47 19.82
CA ALA A 18 -7.18 3.06 21.10
C ALA A 18 -7.80 2.29 22.29
N GLY A 19 -9.09 1.94 22.21
CA GLY A 19 -9.75 1.13 23.22
C GLY A 19 -9.12 -0.25 23.40
N ALA A 20 -8.77 -0.92 22.31
CA ALA A 20 -8.10 -2.23 22.34
C ALA A 20 -6.70 -2.13 22.99
N VAL A 21 -5.89 -1.15 22.58
CA VAL A 21 -4.55 -0.91 23.14
C VAL A 21 -4.63 -0.57 24.63
N LEU A 22 -5.55 0.31 25.03
CA LEU A 22 -5.73 0.68 26.44
C LEU A 22 -6.17 -0.51 27.31
N ARG A 23 -7.05 -1.38 26.77
CA ARG A 23 -7.46 -2.61 27.49
C ARG A 23 -6.29 -3.58 27.64
N GLY A 24 -5.51 -3.81 26.59
CA GLY A 24 -4.32 -4.66 26.63
C GLY A 24 -3.28 -4.12 27.63
N ALA A 25 -2.95 -2.84 27.57
CA ALA A 25 -2.02 -2.21 28.49
C ALA A 25 -2.46 -2.32 29.95
N ARG A 26 -3.75 -2.15 30.23
CA ARG A 26 -4.30 -2.32 31.60
C ARG A 26 -4.28 -3.78 32.05
N ALA A 27 -4.57 -4.72 31.17
CA ALA A 27 -4.52 -6.15 31.48
C ALA A 27 -3.11 -6.63 31.85
N GLU A 28 -2.09 -6.05 31.22
CA GLU A 28 -0.68 -6.35 31.49
C GLU A 28 -0.07 -5.47 32.61
N GLY A 29 -0.87 -4.62 33.25
CA GLY A 29 -0.42 -3.76 34.35
C GLY A 29 0.58 -2.67 33.92
N VAL A 30 0.64 -2.35 32.64
CA VAL A 30 1.53 -1.33 32.09
C VAL A 30 1.05 0.04 32.55
N ARG A 31 1.92 0.82 33.18
CA ARG A 31 1.62 2.21 33.57
C ARG A 31 1.64 3.09 32.32
N LEU A 32 0.48 3.61 31.95
CA LEU A 32 0.35 4.60 30.89
C LEU A 32 0.92 5.94 31.37
N ARG A 33 2.21 6.16 31.04
CA ARG A 33 2.89 7.44 31.33
C ARG A 33 3.22 8.12 30.02
N PHE A 34 2.95 9.41 29.95
CA PHE A 34 3.36 10.20 28.78
C PHE A 34 4.88 10.29 28.74
N ASP A 35 5.49 9.75 27.69
CA ASP A 35 6.92 9.83 27.42
C ASP A 35 7.18 10.80 26.25
N PRO A 36 7.57 12.06 26.55
CA PRO A 36 7.81 13.05 25.51
C PRO A 36 8.98 12.70 24.60
N VAL A 37 9.98 11.98 25.12
CA VAL A 37 11.15 11.55 24.34
C VAL A 37 10.75 10.46 23.35
N GLY A 38 10.01 9.45 23.79
CA GLY A 38 9.46 8.41 22.93
C GLY A 38 8.54 8.96 21.85
N VAL A 39 7.67 9.93 22.20
CA VAL A 39 6.81 10.62 21.22
C VAL A 39 7.63 11.40 20.19
N LEU A 40 8.69 12.10 20.61
CA LEU A 40 9.55 12.86 19.68
C LEU A 40 10.30 11.93 18.72
N VAL A 41 10.81 10.81 19.21
CA VAL A 41 11.48 9.80 18.38
C VAL A 41 10.49 9.20 17.37
N ALA A 42 9.28 8.82 17.82
CA ALA A 42 8.23 8.30 16.94
C ALA A 42 7.80 9.35 15.89
N ALA A 43 7.63 10.62 16.29
CA ALA A 43 7.28 11.70 15.39
C ALA A 43 8.38 11.96 14.34
N ARG A 44 9.66 11.89 14.73
CA ARG A 44 10.79 12.05 13.80
C ARG A 44 10.86 10.92 12.77
N LEU A 45 10.66 9.67 13.21
CA LEU A 45 10.61 8.51 12.31
C LEU A 45 9.37 8.57 11.40
N GLY A 46 8.20 8.91 11.98
CA GLY A 46 6.96 9.09 11.23
C GLY A 46 7.02 10.25 10.24
N GLY A 47 7.69 11.35 10.60
CA GLY A 47 7.89 12.49 9.71
C GLY A 47 8.59 12.14 8.41
N TRP A 48 9.59 11.27 8.46
CA TRP A 48 10.26 10.78 7.26
C TRP A 48 9.32 9.95 6.35
N LEU A 49 8.44 9.15 6.95
CA LEU A 49 7.41 8.40 6.21
C LEU A 49 6.39 9.33 5.56
N VAL A 50 6.02 10.43 6.21
CA VAL A 50 5.14 11.46 5.64
C VAL A 50 5.78 12.10 4.41
N VAL A 51 7.06 12.49 4.50
CA VAL A 51 7.80 13.06 3.35
C VAL A 51 7.86 12.07 2.18
N ARG A 52 8.19 10.79 2.47
CA ARG A 52 8.20 9.74 1.46
C ARG A 52 6.84 9.58 0.78
N ASN A 53 5.75 9.52 1.57
CA ASN A 53 4.41 9.36 1.02
C ASN A 53 3.95 10.60 0.24
N ALA A 54 4.27 11.80 0.70
CA ALA A 54 4.00 13.03 -0.03
C ALA A 54 4.72 13.07 -1.38
N ALA A 55 5.99 12.64 -1.43
CA ALA A 55 6.75 12.55 -2.68
C ALA A 55 6.13 11.53 -3.66
N LEU A 56 5.70 10.36 -3.17
CA LEU A 56 4.99 9.36 -4.00
C LEU A 56 3.67 9.92 -4.54
N GLN A 57 2.88 10.58 -3.70
CA GLN A 57 1.63 11.19 -4.14
C GLN A 57 1.85 12.32 -5.15
N ALA A 58 2.88 13.15 -4.95
CA ALA A 58 3.25 14.17 -5.94
C ALA A 58 3.62 13.54 -7.29
N ALA A 59 4.39 12.45 -7.29
CA ALA A 59 4.74 11.72 -8.51
C ALA A 59 3.48 11.17 -9.23
N LEU A 60 2.55 10.55 -8.50
CA LEU A 60 1.29 10.04 -9.05
C LEU A 60 0.40 11.16 -9.64
N VAL A 61 0.34 12.31 -8.97
CA VAL A 61 -0.38 13.48 -9.49
C VAL A 61 0.29 13.99 -10.77
N MET A 62 1.61 14.08 -10.81
CA MET A 62 2.36 14.51 -12.00
C MET A 62 2.12 13.57 -13.19
N THR A 63 2.16 12.25 -12.98
CA THR A 63 1.88 11.29 -14.06
C THR A 63 0.44 11.43 -14.58
N THR A 64 -0.53 11.64 -13.69
CA THR A 64 -1.93 11.86 -14.06
C THR A 64 -2.11 13.17 -14.86
N LEU A 65 -1.47 14.25 -14.44
CA LEU A 65 -1.49 15.53 -15.16
C LEU A 65 -0.85 15.41 -16.54
N THR A 66 0.26 14.69 -16.64
CA THR A 66 0.90 14.42 -17.94
C THR A 66 0.00 13.60 -18.84
N ALA A 67 -0.63 12.54 -18.34
CA ALA A 67 -1.60 11.76 -19.10
C ALA A 67 -2.79 12.62 -19.58
N ALA A 68 -3.30 13.49 -18.72
CA ALA A 68 -4.38 14.42 -19.07
C ALA A 68 -3.98 15.41 -20.18
N SER A 69 -2.74 15.88 -20.18
CA SER A 69 -2.24 16.79 -21.23
C SER A 69 -2.07 16.12 -22.60
N LEU A 70 -1.94 14.78 -22.64
CA LEU A 70 -1.84 13.97 -23.85
C LEU A 70 -3.21 13.63 -24.47
N GLY A 71 -4.31 13.97 -23.80
CA GLY A 71 -5.66 13.77 -24.27
C GLY A 71 -6.45 12.67 -23.53
N THR A 72 -7.72 12.55 -23.91
CA THR A 72 -8.69 11.68 -23.19
C THR A 72 -8.33 10.20 -23.29
N THR A 73 -7.81 9.73 -24.41
CA THR A 73 -7.39 8.33 -24.62
C THR A 73 -6.23 7.97 -23.71
N ALA A 74 -5.20 8.83 -23.61
CA ALA A 74 -4.06 8.63 -22.74
C ALA A 74 -4.46 8.65 -21.26
N LEU A 75 -5.35 9.56 -20.87
CA LEU A 75 -5.86 9.62 -19.51
C LEU A 75 -6.69 8.37 -19.14
N ALA A 76 -7.56 7.89 -20.07
CA ALA A 76 -8.33 6.67 -19.85
C ALA A 76 -7.40 5.44 -19.68
N ALA A 77 -6.41 5.28 -20.54
CA ALA A 77 -5.43 4.21 -20.45
C ALA A 77 -4.64 4.29 -19.13
N HIS A 78 -4.20 5.49 -18.73
CA HIS A 78 -3.51 5.72 -17.47
C HIS A 78 -4.37 5.31 -16.26
N GLN A 79 -5.67 5.61 -16.25
CA GLN A 79 -6.56 5.22 -15.14
C GLN A 79 -6.71 3.70 -15.02
N VAL A 80 -6.82 2.97 -16.14
CA VAL A 80 -6.86 1.50 -16.15
C VAL A 80 -5.56 0.93 -15.54
N VAL A 81 -4.41 1.39 -16.05
CA VAL A 81 -3.09 0.94 -15.59
C VAL A 81 -2.90 1.26 -14.11
N ASN A 82 -3.27 2.45 -13.67
CA ASN A 82 -3.18 2.88 -12.28
C ASN A 82 -4.06 2.02 -11.35
N THR A 83 -5.26 1.62 -11.80
CA THR A 83 -6.15 0.72 -11.05
C THR A 83 -5.53 -0.67 -10.88
N LEU A 84 -4.94 -1.23 -11.94
CA LEU A 84 -4.25 -2.52 -11.89
C LEU A 84 -3.02 -2.45 -10.99
N TRP A 85 -2.22 -1.39 -11.13
CA TRP A 85 -1.06 -1.15 -10.27
C TRP A 85 -1.44 -1.02 -8.78
N ALA A 86 -2.47 -0.24 -8.47
CA ALA A 86 -2.97 -0.08 -7.11
C ALA A 86 -3.44 -1.42 -6.52
N THR A 87 -4.16 -2.23 -7.31
CA THR A 87 -4.62 -3.56 -6.89
C THR A 87 -3.45 -4.50 -6.58
N ALA A 88 -2.43 -4.51 -7.43
CA ALA A 88 -1.21 -5.29 -7.19
C ALA A 88 -0.46 -4.79 -5.93
N THR A 89 -0.35 -3.48 -5.76
CA THR A 89 0.28 -2.84 -4.60
C THR A 89 -0.42 -3.22 -3.30
N TYR A 90 -1.76 -3.20 -3.25
CA TYR A 90 -2.52 -3.65 -2.06
C TYR A 90 -2.25 -5.12 -1.71
N GLY A 91 -2.06 -5.98 -2.73
CA GLY A 91 -1.65 -7.36 -2.50
C GLY A 91 -0.27 -7.46 -1.83
N VAL A 92 0.72 -6.69 -2.31
CA VAL A 92 2.06 -6.65 -1.71
C VAL A 92 2.03 -6.02 -0.31
N ASP A 93 1.22 -4.99 -0.09
CA ASP A 93 1.07 -4.33 1.22
C ASP A 93 0.54 -5.30 2.28
N ALA A 94 -0.30 -6.27 1.92
CA ALA A 94 -0.75 -7.30 2.86
C ALA A 94 0.43 -8.12 3.41
N PHE A 95 1.42 -8.47 2.58
CA PHE A 95 2.64 -9.13 3.03
C PHE A 95 3.49 -8.22 3.92
N ALA A 96 3.58 -6.93 3.58
CA ALA A 96 4.33 -5.95 4.36
C ALA A 96 3.71 -5.75 5.76
N ILE A 97 2.39 -5.66 5.86
CA ILE A 97 1.67 -5.55 7.14
C ILE A 97 1.88 -6.80 7.99
N ALA A 98 1.76 -7.99 7.40
CA ALA A 98 2.04 -9.25 8.09
C ALA A 98 3.49 -9.33 8.59
N ALA A 99 4.45 -8.89 7.75
CA ALA A 99 5.86 -8.83 8.13
C ALA A 99 6.08 -7.90 9.33
N GLN A 100 5.51 -6.71 9.31
CA GLN A 100 5.64 -5.73 10.41
C GLN A 100 5.15 -6.32 11.74
N ALA A 101 3.99 -6.97 11.74
CA ALA A 101 3.44 -7.59 12.94
C ALA A 101 4.32 -8.73 13.46
N LEU A 102 4.68 -9.68 12.59
CA LEU A 102 5.44 -10.87 12.97
C LEU A 102 6.89 -10.54 13.36
N VAL A 103 7.55 -9.67 12.62
CA VAL A 103 8.92 -9.21 12.92
C VAL A 103 8.92 -8.42 14.22
N GLY A 104 7.94 -7.52 14.42
CA GLY A 104 7.79 -6.73 15.64
C GLY A 104 7.64 -7.62 16.88
N MET A 105 6.78 -8.65 16.83
CA MET A 105 6.63 -9.62 17.92
C MET A 105 7.94 -10.38 18.24
N ARG A 106 8.67 -10.84 17.23
CA ARG A 106 9.94 -11.55 17.40
C ARG A 106 11.03 -10.65 18.00
N LEU A 107 11.13 -9.41 17.52
CA LEU A 107 12.08 -8.43 18.08
C LEU A 107 11.73 -8.06 19.51
N GLY A 108 10.45 -7.88 19.83
CA GLY A 108 9.99 -7.63 21.20
C GLY A 108 10.31 -8.78 22.16
N ALA A 109 10.33 -10.02 21.66
CA ALA A 109 10.76 -11.20 22.42
C ALA A 109 12.28 -11.41 22.43
N GLY A 110 13.10 -10.53 21.84
CA GLY A 110 14.55 -10.68 21.73
C GLY A 110 15.04 -11.73 20.71
N ASP A 111 14.12 -12.33 19.94
CA ASP A 111 14.44 -13.37 18.95
C ASP A 111 14.82 -12.78 17.58
N ILE A 112 16.05 -12.28 17.49
CA ILE A 112 16.58 -11.69 16.26
C ILE A 112 16.69 -12.72 15.14
N ARG A 113 17.00 -13.97 15.44
CA ARG A 113 17.09 -15.04 14.42
C ARG A 113 15.73 -15.38 13.85
N GLY A 114 14.72 -15.51 14.69
CA GLY A 114 13.34 -15.70 14.26
C GLY A 114 12.81 -14.53 13.44
N ALA A 115 13.14 -13.29 13.83
CA ALA A 115 12.77 -12.09 13.07
C ALA A 115 13.34 -12.10 11.63
N ARG A 116 14.63 -12.45 11.47
CA ARG A 116 15.27 -12.58 10.15
C ARG A 116 14.65 -13.72 9.32
N GLY A 117 14.31 -14.84 9.97
CA GLY A 117 13.65 -15.97 9.30
C GLY A 117 12.25 -15.62 8.79
N VAL A 118 11.49 -14.85 9.56
CA VAL A 118 10.17 -14.34 9.13
C VAL A 118 10.33 -13.38 7.96
N LEU A 119 11.26 -12.42 8.07
CA LEU A 119 11.51 -11.44 7.01
C LEU A 119 11.88 -12.14 5.69
N GLY A 120 12.79 -13.11 5.73
CA GLY A 120 13.19 -13.87 4.53
C GLY A 120 12.03 -14.60 3.87
N ARG A 121 11.15 -15.23 4.66
CA ARG A 121 9.94 -15.90 4.13
C ARG A 121 8.96 -14.91 3.51
N VAL A 122 8.70 -13.79 4.17
CA VAL A 122 7.78 -12.77 3.64
C VAL A 122 8.32 -12.17 2.35
N LEU A 123 9.61 -11.90 2.27
CA LEU A 123 10.24 -11.43 1.02
C LEU A 123 10.10 -12.47 -0.10
N LEU A 124 10.35 -13.74 0.17
CA LEU A 124 10.20 -14.81 -0.82
C LEU A 124 8.75 -14.93 -1.32
N TRP A 125 7.77 -14.90 -0.41
CA TRP A 125 6.35 -14.95 -0.77
C TRP A 125 5.92 -13.69 -1.52
N GLY A 126 6.38 -12.50 -1.09
CA GLY A 126 6.10 -11.24 -1.76
C GLY A 126 6.67 -11.20 -3.19
N MET A 127 7.90 -11.67 -3.37
CA MET A 127 8.50 -11.81 -4.71
C MET A 127 7.73 -12.81 -5.57
N GLY A 128 7.37 -13.99 -5.02
CA GLY A 128 6.56 -14.98 -5.71
C GLY A 128 5.20 -14.41 -6.14
N PHE A 129 4.54 -13.70 -5.25
CA PHE A 129 3.28 -13.02 -5.56
C PHE A 129 3.46 -11.97 -6.68
N GLY A 130 4.49 -11.12 -6.58
CA GLY A 130 4.78 -10.11 -7.60
C GLY A 130 5.02 -10.75 -8.98
N LEU A 131 5.82 -11.82 -9.04
CA LEU A 131 6.07 -12.57 -10.29
C LEU A 131 4.78 -13.17 -10.88
N VAL A 132 3.94 -13.76 -10.03
CA VAL A 132 2.66 -14.34 -10.48
C VAL A 132 1.71 -13.27 -11.01
N VAL A 133 1.59 -12.15 -10.29
CA VAL A 133 0.75 -11.01 -10.71
C VAL A 133 1.29 -10.39 -11.99
N GLY A 134 2.60 -10.13 -12.08
CA GLY A 134 3.23 -9.60 -13.29
C GLY A 134 3.03 -10.52 -14.49
N ALA A 135 3.27 -11.82 -14.34
CA ALA A 135 3.01 -12.79 -15.40
C ALA A 135 1.53 -12.83 -15.81
N ALA A 136 0.61 -12.80 -14.84
CA ALA A 136 -0.82 -12.77 -15.11
C ALA A 136 -1.23 -11.51 -15.88
N VAL A 137 -0.70 -10.35 -15.54
CA VAL A 137 -0.95 -9.08 -16.25
C VAL A 137 -0.45 -9.15 -17.69
N VAL A 138 0.78 -9.66 -17.92
CA VAL A 138 1.34 -9.82 -19.28
C VAL A 138 0.50 -10.77 -20.12
N LEU A 139 0.14 -11.93 -19.56
CA LEU A 139 -0.63 -12.95 -20.29
C LEU A 139 -2.07 -12.49 -20.58
N ALA A 140 -2.69 -11.79 -19.63
CA ALA A 140 -4.07 -11.33 -19.74
C ALA A 140 -4.22 -9.94 -20.38
N ARG A 141 -3.12 -9.27 -20.78
CA ARG A 141 -3.12 -7.87 -21.26
C ARG A 141 -4.17 -7.55 -22.32
N GLY A 142 -4.35 -8.45 -23.31
CA GLY A 142 -5.34 -8.25 -24.37
C GLY A 142 -6.77 -8.35 -23.85
N GLY A 143 -7.06 -9.34 -23.01
CA GLY A 143 -8.36 -9.50 -22.36
C GLY A 143 -8.68 -8.39 -21.36
N LEU A 144 -7.69 -7.93 -20.60
CA LEU A 144 -7.83 -6.80 -19.69
C LEU A 144 -8.14 -5.50 -20.45
N ALA A 145 -7.42 -5.23 -21.55
CA ALA A 145 -7.67 -4.04 -22.35
C ALA A 145 -9.12 -3.98 -22.88
N VAL A 146 -9.64 -5.10 -23.38
CA VAL A 146 -11.02 -5.23 -23.84
C VAL A 146 -12.04 -5.12 -22.71
N ALA A 147 -11.74 -5.69 -21.55
CA ALA A 147 -12.66 -5.67 -20.39
C ALA A 147 -12.82 -4.26 -19.80
N PHE A 148 -11.78 -3.41 -19.87
CA PHE A 148 -11.79 -2.08 -19.24
C PHE A 148 -12.25 -0.97 -20.20
N SER A 149 -12.17 -1.14 -21.52
CA SER A 149 -12.61 -0.12 -22.48
C SER A 149 -13.15 -0.75 -23.78
N PRO A 150 -14.28 -0.23 -24.31
CA PRO A 150 -14.76 -0.61 -25.63
C PRO A 150 -14.02 0.12 -26.77
N ASP A 151 -13.21 1.15 -26.49
CA ASP A 151 -12.51 1.95 -27.48
C ASP A 151 -11.19 1.28 -27.90
N PRO A 152 -11.00 0.90 -29.18
CA PRO A 152 -9.78 0.26 -29.67
C PRO A 152 -8.52 1.09 -29.42
N ALA A 153 -8.59 2.42 -29.53
CA ALA A 153 -7.43 3.29 -29.30
C ALA A 153 -6.98 3.27 -27.83
N VAL A 154 -7.92 3.13 -26.89
CA VAL A 154 -7.61 2.96 -25.45
C VAL A 154 -7.06 1.55 -25.21
N GLN A 155 -7.61 0.52 -25.85
CA GLN A 155 -7.14 -0.87 -25.73
C GLN A 155 -5.68 -1.00 -26.13
N ASP A 156 -5.28 -0.43 -27.26
CA ASP A 156 -3.88 -0.46 -27.74
C ASP A 156 -2.94 0.28 -26.77
N ALA A 157 -3.36 1.46 -26.29
CA ALA A 157 -2.59 2.21 -25.32
C ALA A 157 -2.43 1.47 -23.98
N VAL A 158 -3.48 0.81 -23.47
CA VAL A 158 -3.45 -0.02 -22.28
C VAL A 158 -2.52 -1.21 -22.48
N ALA A 159 -2.66 -1.96 -23.56
CA ALA A 159 -1.87 -3.14 -23.85
C ALA A 159 -0.37 -2.84 -23.96
N ALA A 160 -0.01 -1.70 -24.58
CA ALA A 160 1.37 -1.23 -24.68
C ALA A 160 1.93 -0.82 -23.29
N THR A 161 1.13 -0.11 -22.49
CA THR A 161 1.58 0.38 -21.19
C THR A 161 1.72 -0.77 -20.17
N LEU A 162 0.85 -1.79 -20.23
CA LEU A 162 0.93 -2.96 -19.35
C LEU A 162 2.21 -3.77 -19.52
N LEU A 163 2.86 -3.73 -20.70
CA LEU A 163 4.17 -4.35 -20.91
C LEU A 163 5.29 -3.67 -20.11
N VAL A 164 5.16 -2.38 -19.86
CA VAL A 164 6.16 -1.60 -19.09
C VAL A 164 5.89 -1.71 -17.58
N LEU A 165 4.64 -1.99 -17.22
CA LEU A 165 4.22 -2.10 -15.81
C LEU A 165 4.60 -3.46 -15.18
N ALA A 166 4.59 -4.53 -15.95
CA ALA A 166 4.79 -5.91 -15.48
C ALA A 166 6.28 -6.26 -15.31
#